data_88ba3ef223c7f848bcf7cfc5686d1b5d
#
_entry.id   88ba3ef223c7f848bcf7cfc5686d1b5d
#
_cell.length_a   1.000
_cell.length_b   1.000
_cell.length_c   1.000
_cell.angle_alpha   90.00
_cell.angle_beta   90.00
_cell.angle_gamma   90.00
#
_symmetry.space_group_name_H-M   'P 1'
#
loop_
_entity.id
_entity.type
_entity.pdbx_description
1 polymer ?
#
loop_
_entity_poly.entity_id
_entity_poly.type
_entity_poly.pdbx_seq_one_letter_code
_entity_poly.pdbx_strand_id
1 'polypeptide(L)'
;MSLNTQKASHIAQVLTEALPYIQRFSGKTLVIKYGGNAMIDETLKNSFARDVVLLKAVGINPVIVHGGGPQIGQLLAKIGKESEFINGMRVTDTETMDIVEMVLGGQVNKSIVNLINNHGGRAVGLTGKDGSLIFAEKMKFASSDDVTHDAPEIIDLGFVGRVTSIDTSVIDMLIHSDFIPVIAPIGVGQDGQSYNINADLVAGKIAEVLQAEKLILLTNTPGLLDADGKLLTGLNAKQVNDLIATGVIYGGMLPKIGCALDAVQAGVTSSHIIDGRVQHAVLLEMFTDEGVGTLIRGGGR
;
A
#
# COMPACT_ATOMS: atom_id res chain seq x y z
N MET A 1 -10.88 14.37 -40.99
CA MET A 1 -11.03 13.15 -40.15
C MET A 1 -12.51 13.08 -39.77
N SER A 2 -13.25 12.10 -40.27
CA SER A 2 -14.64 11.88 -39.83
C SER A 2 -14.59 11.39 -38.36
N LEU A 3 -15.17 12.15 -37.44
CA LEU A 3 -15.39 11.73 -36.07
C LEU A 3 -16.25 10.44 -36.11
N ASN A 4 -15.66 9.34 -35.61
CA ASN A 4 -16.46 8.14 -35.38
C ASN A 4 -17.43 8.47 -34.23
N THR A 5 -18.63 8.92 -34.56
CA THR A 5 -19.65 9.41 -33.63
C THR A 5 -19.96 8.38 -32.54
N GLN A 6 -19.93 7.09 -32.89
CA GLN A 6 -20.17 6.01 -31.94
C GLN A 6 -19.07 5.92 -30.86
N LYS A 7 -17.81 6.09 -31.25
CA LYS A 7 -16.68 6.10 -30.33
C LYS A 7 -16.67 7.34 -29.43
N ALA A 8 -17.03 8.50 -30.00
CA ALA A 8 -17.14 9.74 -29.23
C ALA A 8 -18.30 9.69 -28.22
N SER A 9 -19.47 9.14 -28.63
CA SER A 9 -20.61 8.93 -27.74
C SER A 9 -20.29 7.99 -26.59
N HIS A 10 -19.56 6.90 -26.85
CA HIS A 10 -19.14 5.97 -25.79
C HIS A 10 -18.21 6.64 -24.78
N ILE A 11 -17.24 7.45 -25.23
CA ILE A 11 -16.35 8.20 -24.31
C ILE A 11 -17.16 9.16 -23.44
N ALA A 12 -18.11 9.89 -24.02
CA ALA A 12 -18.97 10.81 -23.28
C ALA A 12 -19.83 10.08 -22.23
N GLN A 13 -20.35 8.90 -22.57
CA GLN A 13 -21.13 8.05 -21.66
C GLN A 13 -20.26 7.60 -20.47
N VAL A 14 -19.06 7.05 -20.71
CA VAL A 14 -18.14 6.61 -19.65
C VAL A 14 -17.81 7.77 -18.70
N LEU A 15 -17.52 8.96 -19.24
CA LEU A 15 -17.24 10.15 -18.40
C LEU A 15 -18.44 10.56 -17.56
N THR A 16 -19.66 10.45 -18.11
CA THR A 16 -20.88 10.78 -17.38
C THR A 16 -21.19 9.75 -16.29
N GLU A 17 -20.92 8.47 -16.52
CA GLU A 17 -21.06 7.40 -15.55
C GLU A 17 -20.05 7.54 -14.40
N ALA A 18 -18.84 8.03 -14.67
CA ALA A 18 -17.82 8.28 -13.66
C ALA A 18 -18.10 9.53 -12.80
N LEU A 19 -18.91 10.48 -13.27
CA LEU A 19 -19.13 11.78 -12.63
C LEU A 19 -19.60 11.70 -11.17
N PRO A 20 -20.54 10.86 -10.75
CA PRO A 20 -20.97 10.76 -9.36
C PRO A 20 -19.84 10.36 -8.42
N TYR A 21 -18.94 9.47 -8.85
CA TYR A 21 -17.78 9.05 -8.09
C TYR A 21 -16.75 10.17 -7.97
N ILE A 22 -16.48 10.89 -9.07
CA ILE A 22 -15.58 12.05 -9.06
C ILE A 22 -16.09 13.09 -8.06
N GLN A 23 -17.37 13.43 -8.10
CA GLN A 23 -17.98 14.38 -7.16
C GLN A 23 -17.90 13.91 -5.70
N ARG A 24 -18.11 12.61 -5.46
CA ARG A 24 -18.05 12.01 -4.12
C ARG A 24 -16.63 12.04 -3.54
N PHE A 25 -15.62 11.78 -4.36
CA PHE A 25 -14.24 11.60 -3.89
C PHE A 25 -13.34 12.83 -4.11
N SER A 26 -13.81 13.87 -4.80
CA SER A 26 -13.06 15.12 -4.96
C SER A 26 -12.71 15.72 -3.60
N GLY A 27 -11.46 16.14 -3.43
CA GLY A 27 -10.90 16.64 -2.16
C GLY A 27 -10.54 15.56 -1.14
N LYS A 28 -10.92 14.28 -1.37
CA LYS A 28 -10.63 13.19 -0.44
C LYS A 28 -9.23 12.63 -0.63
N THR A 29 -8.64 12.15 0.46
CA THR A 29 -7.33 11.50 0.45
C THR A 29 -7.51 9.99 0.31
N LEU A 30 -6.76 9.39 -0.63
CA LEU A 30 -6.62 7.96 -0.82
C LEU A 30 -5.20 7.55 -0.52
N VAL A 31 -5.01 6.54 0.33
CA VAL A 31 -3.71 5.93 0.51
C VAL A 31 -3.66 4.63 -0.30
N ILE A 32 -2.68 4.52 -1.18
CA ILE A 32 -2.53 3.39 -2.09
C ILE A 32 -1.20 2.70 -1.81
N LYS A 33 -1.26 1.47 -1.32
CA LYS A 33 -0.07 0.62 -1.22
C LYS A 33 0.20 -0.01 -2.59
N TYR A 34 1.31 0.37 -3.19
CA TYR A 34 1.77 -0.11 -4.49
C TYR A 34 2.84 -1.20 -4.34
N GLY A 35 2.59 -2.40 -4.87
CA GLY A 35 3.48 -3.53 -4.69
C GLY A 35 3.13 -4.73 -5.57
N GLY A 36 3.89 -5.80 -5.41
CA GLY A 36 3.67 -7.05 -6.15
C GLY A 36 4.00 -6.94 -7.64
N ASN A 37 3.29 -7.71 -8.46
CA ASN A 37 3.49 -7.77 -9.91
C ASN A 37 3.22 -6.45 -10.62
N ALA A 38 2.38 -5.58 -10.04
CA ALA A 38 2.13 -4.23 -10.54
C ALA A 38 3.41 -3.38 -10.64
N MET A 39 4.46 -3.73 -9.89
CA MET A 39 5.76 -3.04 -9.90
C MET A 39 6.79 -3.67 -10.84
N ILE A 40 6.46 -4.79 -11.50
CA ILE A 40 7.42 -5.55 -12.33
C ILE A 40 7.03 -5.45 -13.81
N ASP A 41 5.77 -5.69 -14.13
CA ASP A 41 5.26 -5.63 -15.50
C ASP A 41 5.15 -4.18 -16.00
N GLU A 42 5.75 -3.89 -17.16
CA GLU A 42 5.78 -2.52 -17.72
C GLU A 42 4.39 -2.00 -18.09
N THR A 43 3.48 -2.86 -18.54
CA THR A 43 2.10 -2.47 -18.87
C THR A 43 1.34 -2.09 -17.62
N LEU A 44 1.47 -2.87 -16.55
CA LEU A 44 0.84 -2.60 -15.26
C LEU A 44 1.41 -1.35 -14.59
N LYS A 45 2.73 -1.13 -14.66
CA LYS A 45 3.37 0.11 -14.18
C LYS A 45 2.79 1.35 -14.86
N ASN A 46 2.72 1.33 -16.19
CA ASN A 46 2.18 2.45 -16.97
C ASN A 46 0.68 2.66 -16.70
N SER A 47 -0.07 1.58 -16.54
CA SER A 47 -1.48 1.62 -16.15
C SER A 47 -1.65 2.29 -14.79
N PHE A 48 -0.91 1.84 -13.78
CA PHE A 48 -0.94 2.41 -12.44
C PHE A 48 -0.58 3.91 -12.42
N ALA A 49 0.47 4.30 -13.12
CA ALA A 49 0.88 5.70 -13.18
C ALA A 49 -0.21 6.60 -13.78
N ARG A 50 -0.88 6.13 -14.85
CA ARG A 50 -2.02 6.85 -15.46
C ARG A 50 -3.21 6.94 -14.51
N ASP A 51 -3.50 5.87 -13.76
CA ASP A 51 -4.57 5.86 -12.77
C ASP A 51 -4.31 6.94 -11.71
N VAL A 52 -3.11 6.97 -11.14
CA VAL A 52 -2.72 7.95 -10.11
C VAL A 52 -2.80 9.39 -10.64
N VAL A 53 -2.32 9.63 -11.87
CA VAL A 53 -2.41 10.95 -12.51
C VAL A 53 -3.86 11.36 -12.74
N LEU A 54 -4.71 10.44 -13.20
CA LEU A 54 -6.13 10.73 -13.41
C LEU A 54 -6.83 11.05 -12.07
N LEU A 55 -6.58 10.26 -11.01
CA LEU A 55 -7.13 10.54 -9.69
C LEU A 55 -6.79 11.97 -9.25
N LYS A 56 -5.52 12.37 -9.38
CA LYS A 56 -5.08 13.73 -9.03
C LYS A 56 -5.75 14.79 -9.91
N ALA A 57 -5.85 14.56 -11.22
CA ALA A 57 -6.46 15.48 -12.18
C ALA A 57 -7.96 15.74 -11.91
N VAL A 58 -8.68 14.76 -11.33
CA VAL A 58 -10.09 14.92 -10.97
C VAL A 58 -10.30 15.41 -9.52
N GLY A 59 -9.22 15.88 -8.87
CA GLY A 59 -9.29 16.51 -7.54
C GLY A 59 -9.21 15.55 -6.35
N ILE A 60 -8.89 14.29 -6.58
CA ILE A 60 -8.61 13.31 -5.51
C ILE A 60 -7.14 13.44 -5.09
N ASN A 61 -6.81 13.18 -3.84
CA ASN A 61 -5.45 13.28 -3.30
C ASN A 61 -4.85 11.88 -3.07
N PRO A 62 -4.18 11.27 -4.09
CA PRO A 62 -3.50 10.00 -3.90
C PRO A 62 -2.19 10.18 -3.13
N VAL A 63 -1.97 9.34 -2.12
CA VAL A 63 -0.72 9.16 -1.38
C VAL A 63 -0.25 7.74 -1.63
N ILE A 64 0.94 7.58 -2.19
CA ILE A 64 1.47 6.27 -2.59
C ILE A 64 2.47 5.79 -1.54
N VAL A 65 2.29 4.56 -1.06
CA VAL A 65 3.28 3.85 -0.27
C VAL A 65 3.73 2.63 -1.07
N HIS A 66 5.01 2.52 -1.39
CA HIS A 66 5.45 1.44 -2.26
C HIS A 66 6.21 0.34 -1.53
N GLY A 67 6.15 -0.88 -2.06
CA GLY A 67 7.03 -1.98 -1.68
C GLY A 67 8.35 -1.94 -2.45
N GLY A 68 9.05 -3.08 -2.48
CA GLY A 68 10.30 -3.23 -3.21
C GLY A 68 11.08 -4.49 -2.82
N GLY A 69 10.41 -5.45 -2.18
CA GLY A 69 11.04 -6.70 -1.74
C GLY A 69 11.79 -7.46 -2.85
N PRO A 70 11.21 -7.63 -4.05
CA PRO A 70 11.92 -8.26 -5.17
C PRO A 70 13.19 -7.51 -5.59
N GLN A 71 13.17 -6.18 -5.64
CA GLN A 71 14.31 -5.36 -6.02
C GLN A 71 15.44 -5.43 -4.98
N ILE A 72 15.10 -5.42 -3.69
CA ILE A 72 16.05 -5.65 -2.60
C ILE A 72 16.69 -7.04 -2.76
N GLY A 73 15.87 -8.09 -2.96
CA GLY A 73 16.37 -9.45 -3.14
C GLY A 73 17.30 -9.59 -4.35
N GLN A 74 16.98 -8.93 -5.46
CA GLN A 74 17.84 -8.91 -6.66
C GLN A 74 19.19 -8.25 -6.39
N LEU A 75 19.25 -7.17 -5.62
CA LEU A 75 20.52 -6.51 -5.32
C LEU A 75 21.33 -7.34 -4.31
N LEU A 76 20.70 -7.90 -3.27
CA LEU A 76 21.35 -8.82 -2.33
C LEU A 76 21.97 -10.01 -3.05
N ALA A 77 21.22 -10.66 -3.95
CA ALA A 77 21.74 -11.79 -4.75
C ALA A 77 22.94 -11.39 -5.63
N LYS A 78 22.95 -10.18 -6.20
CA LYS A 78 24.10 -9.69 -7.00
C LYS A 78 25.38 -9.52 -6.19
N ILE A 79 25.28 -9.26 -4.90
CA ILE A 79 26.45 -9.15 -4.00
C ILE A 79 26.72 -10.46 -3.25
N GLY A 80 26.02 -11.55 -3.59
CA GLY A 80 26.21 -12.86 -2.99
C GLY A 80 25.59 -13.04 -1.61
N LYS A 81 24.64 -12.19 -1.22
CA LYS A 81 23.95 -12.26 0.06
C LYS A 81 22.56 -12.86 -0.08
N GLU A 82 22.26 -13.88 0.70
CA GLU A 82 20.93 -14.51 0.73
C GLU A 82 19.96 -13.67 1.58
N SER A 83 18.68 -13.75 1.22
CA SER A 83 17.59 -13.12 1.97
C SER A 83 16.90 -14.14 2.85
N GLU A 84 16.84 -13.89 4.13
CA GLU A 84 16.06 -14.66 5.09
C GLU A 84 14.76 -13.92 5.41
N PHE A 85 13.66 -14.69 5.60
CA PHE A 85 12.35 -14.14 5.97
C PHE A 85 11.76 -14.90 7.14
N ILE A 86 11.29 -14.17 8.13
CA ILE A 86 10.57 -14.71 9.29
C ILE A 86 9.20 -13.99 9.35
N ASN A 87 8.13 -14.75 9.37
CA ASN A 87 6.75 -14.22 9.37
C ASN A 87 6.48 -13.19 8.23
N GLY A 88 7.10 -13.40 7.06
CA GLY A 88 6.96 -12.51 5.91
C GLY A 88 7.77 -11.22 6.00
N MET A 89 8.58 -11.02 7.03
CA MET A 89 9.48 -9.89 7.20
C MET A 89 10.92 -10.33 6.90
N ARG A 90 11.66 -9.48 6.17
CA ARG A 90 13.06 -9.74 5.83
C ARG A 90 13.93 -9.50 7.05
N VAL A 91 14.70 -10.48 7.46
CA VAL A 91 15.79 -10.30 8.44
C VAL A 91 16.74 -9.24 7.87
N THR A 92 16.98 -8.18 8.62
CA THR A 92 17.64 -6.97 8.13
C THR A 92 18.81 -6.61 9.05
N ASP A 93 19.98 -7.15 8.77
CA ASP A 93 21.23 -6.74 9.44
C ASP A 93 21.70 -5.36 8.90
N THR A 94 22.80 -4.83 9.41
CA THR A 94 23.34 -3.51 9.05
C THR A 94 23.56 -3.37 7.55
N GLU A 95 24.25 -4.31 6.93
CA GLU A 95 24.54 -4.28 5.49
C GLU A 95 23.25 -4.40 4.65
N THR A 96 22.30 -5.24 5.08
CA THR A 96 20.99 -5.34 4.44
C THR A 96 20.21 -4.04 4.59
N MET A 97 20.31 -3.33 5.72
CA MET A 97 19.63 -2.05 5.91
C MET A 97 20.16 -0.97 4.96
N ASP A 98 21.48 -0.90 4.75
CA ASP A 98 22.09 0.00 3.77
C ASP A 98 21.54 -0.27 2.36
N ILE A 99 21.43 -1.55 1.99
CA ILE A 99 20.85 -1.96 0.71
C ILE A 99 19.37 -1.60 0.61
N VAL A 100 18.60 -1.81 1.67
CA VAL A 100 17.19 -1.42 1.74
C VAL A 100 17.04 0.08 1.50
N GLU A 101 17.85 0.91 2.14
CA GLU A 101 17.82 2.37 1.93
C GLU A 101 18.15 2.75 0.50
N MET A 102 19.22 2.20 -0.08
CA MET A 102 19.62 2.46 -1.46
C MET A 102 18.53 2.04 -2.45
N VAL A 103 17.97 0.86 -2.28
CA VAL A 103 16.97 0.30 -3.21
C VAL A 103 15.64 0.99 -3.06
N LEU A 104 15.10 1.08 -1.85
CA LEU A 104 13.77 1.67 -1.65
C LEU A 104 13.78 3.18 -1.84
N GLY A 105 14.69 3.90 -1.17
CA GLY A 105 14.73 5.36 -1.23
C GLY A 105 15.28 5.92 -2.54
N GLY A 106 16.27 5.24 -3.12
CA GLY A 106 16.95 5.68 -4.36
C GLY A 106 16.34 5.10 -5.62
N GLN A 107 16.39 3.79 -5.79
CA GLN A 107 16.04 3.15 -7.04
C GLN A 107 14.54 3.03 -7.27
N VAL A 108 13.82 2.36 -6.37
CA VAL A 108 12.38 2.07 -6.55
C VAL A 108 11.56 3.34 -6.45
N ASN A 109 11.75 4.12 -5.40
CA ASN A 109 11.04 5.37 -5.18
C ASN A 109 11.16 6.33 -6.38
N LYS A 110 12.38 6.58 -6.84
CA LYS A 110 12.64 7.52 -7.96
C LYS A 110 12.16 6.99 -9.30
N SER A 111 12.14 5.67 -9.50
CA SER A 111 11.52 5.07 -10.68
C SER A 111 10.02 5.31 -10.74
N ILE A 112 9.32 5.17 -9.60
CA ILE A 112 7.87 5.43 -9.51
C ILE A 112 7.58 6.91 -9.72
N VAL A 113 8.33 7.80 -9.06
CA VAL A 113 8.22 9.25 -9.24
C VAL A 113 8.39 9.66 -10.70
N ASN A 114 9.46 9.18 -11.35
CA ASN A 114 9.71 9.46 -12.75
C ASN A 114 8.59 8.96 -13.66
N LEU A 115 8.08 7.76 -13.38
CA LEU A 115 6.99 7.17 -14.16
C LEU A 115 5.70 8.00 -14.07
N ILE A 116 5.31 8.43 -12.88
CA ILE A 116 4.14 9.30 -12.67
C ILE A 116 4.35 10.66 -13.38
N ASN A 117 5.54 11.25 -13.25
CA ASN A 117 5.87 12.53 -13.89
C ASN A 117 5.85 12.42 -15.42
N ASN A 118 6.33 11.32 -16.00
CA ASN A 118 6.28 11.07 -17.46
C ASN A 118 4.84 10.96 -17.99
N HIS A 119 3.87 10.64 -17.15
CA HIS A 119 2.45 10.65 -17.50
C HIS A 119 1.73 11.97 -17.15
N GLY A 120 2.49 13.04 -16.82
CA GLY A 120 1.95 14.37 -16.57
C GLY A 120 1.57 14.65 -15.12
N GLY A 121 1.89 13.74 -14.19
CA GLY A 121 1.75 13.98 -12.76
C GLY A 121 2.86 14.89 -12.21
N ARG A 122 2.71 15.29 -10.93
CA ARG A 122 3.72 16.02 -10.16
C ARG A 122 4.01 15.24 -8.89
N ALA A 123 4.83 14.18 -9.00
CA ALA A 123 5.16 13.32 -7.88
C ALA A 123 6.45 13.74 -7.18
N VAL A 124 6.47 13.60 -5.85
CA VAL A 124 7.64 13.80 -4.98
C VAL A 124 7.87 12.53 -4.17
N GLY A 125 9.10 12.03 -4.21
CA GLY A 125 9.50 10.82 -3.49
C GLY A 125 10.13 11.15 -2.14
N LEU A 126 9.65 10.46 -1.10
CA LEU A 126 10.05 10.58 0.29
C LEU A 126 10.41 9.19 0.86
N THR A 127 11.23 9.21 1.88
CA THR A 127 11.36 8.13 2.88
C THR A 127 10.77 8.60 4.20
N GLY A 128 10.61 7.73 5.17
CA GLY A 128 10.18 8.16 6.50
C GLY A 128 11.19 9.02 7.27
N LYS A 129 12.43 9.14 6.76
CA LYS A 129 13.48 10.02 7.32
C LYS A 129 13.27 11.48 6.91
N ASP A 130 12.63 11.73 5.75
CA ASP A 130 12.39 13.06 5.23
C ASP A 130 11.36 13.79 6.09
N GLY A 131 11.76 14.90 6.70
CA GLY A 131 10.94 15.63 7.66
C GLY A 131 10.54 14.85 8.90
N SER A 132 11.26 13.76 9.23
CA SER A 132 10.89 12.83 10.32
C SER A 132 9.47 12.27 10.16
N LEU A 133 9.09 11.98 8.93
CA LEU A 133 7.74 11.54 8.54
C LEU A 133 7.30 10.26 9.27
N ILE A 134 8.19 9.25 9.40
CA ILE A 134 7.87 7.96 10.02
C ILE A 134 8.84 7.68 11.17
N PHE A 135 8.37 7.84 12.40
CA PHE A 135 9.07 7.35 13.56
C PHE A 135 8.83 5.85 13.76
N ALA A 136 9.89 5.14 14.08
CA ALA A 136 9.86 3.69 14.25
C ALA A 136 10.72 3.25 15.45
N GLU A 137 10.43 2.07 15.95
CA GLU A 137 11.26 1.36 16.91
C GLU A 137 11.52 -0.07 16.42
N LYS A 138 12.55 -0.70 16.97
CA LYS A 138 12.89 -2.09 16.65
C LYS A 138 11.72 -3.02 16.97
N MET A 139 11.32 -3.82 15.99
CA MET A 139 10.26 -4.81 16.16
C MET A 139 10.80 -6.03 16.89
N LYS A 140 10.06 -6.51 17.89
CA LYS A 140 10.39 -7.71 18.65
C LYS A 140 9.32 -8.77 18.41
N PHE A 141 9.73 -9.99 18.10
CA PHE A 141 8.83 -11.14 17.98
C PHE A 141 9.08 -12.11 19.14
N ALA A 142 7.98 -12.55 19.75
CA ALA A 142 8.03 -13.71 20.62
C ALA A 142 7.74 -14.95 19.76
N SER A 143 8.55 -16.01 19.88
CA SER A 143 8.23 -17.27 19.22
C SER A 143 6.97 -17.85 19.84
N SER A 144 5.99 -18.23 19.00
CA SER A 144 4.72 -18.82 19.45
C SER A 144 4.78 -20.33 19.65
N ASP A 145 5.94 -20.97 19.43
CA ASP A 145 6.03 -22.42 19.27
C ASP A 145 6.41 -23.20 20.53
N ASP A 146 6.60 -22.54 21.67
CA ASP A 146 6.92 -23.25 22.93
C ASP A 146 5.90 -23.01 24.04
N VAL A 147 4.98 -23.97 24.21
CA VAL A 147 4.13 -24.13 25.39
C VAL A 147 4.92 -24.78 26.55
N THR A 148 6.23 -24.76 26.52
CA THR A 148 7.09 -25.21 27.63
C THR A 148 7.48 -24.00 28.49
N HIS A 149 7.50 -24.21 29.79
CA HIS A 149 7.58 -23.23 30.89
C HIS A 149 8.79 -22.28 30.94
N ASP A 150 9.46 -22.03 29.83
CA ASP A 150 10.55 -21.02 29.73
C ASP A 150 10.03 -19.77 29.01
N ALA A 151 10.60 -18.60 29.37
CA ALA A 151 10.22 -17.33 28.76
C ALA A 151 10.31 -17.42 27.23
N PRO A 152 9.30 -16.86 26.48
CA PRO A 152 9.29 -16.97 25.02
C PRO A 152 10.59 -16.42 24.43
N GLU A 153 11.24 -17.19 23.55
CA GLU A 153 12.45 -16.76 22.86
C GLU A 153 12.15 -15.55 21.99
N ILE A 154 12.90 -14.46 22.19
CA ILE A 154 12.77 -13.24 21.39
C ILE A 154 13.59 -13.41 20.12
N ILE A 155 12.93 -13.50 18.97
CA ILE A 155 13.58 -13.56 17.66
C ILE A 155 14.03 -12.14 17.26
N ASP A 156 15.33 -11.94 17.06
CA ASP A 156 15.90 -10.68 16.59
C ASP A 156 15.95 -10.64 15.06
N LEU A 157 15.10 -9.80 14.44
CA LEU A 157 15.08 -9.58 13.01
C LEU A 157 16.05 -8.48 12.53
N GLY A 158 16.92 -7.96 13.39
CA GLY A 158 17.80 -6.84 13.09
C GLY A 158 17.04 -5.51 13.02
N PHE A 159 17.25 -4.74 11.94
CA PHE A 159 16.65 -3.42 11.74
C PHE A 159 15.26 -3.48 11.09
N VAL A 160 14.44 -4.41 11.53
CA VAL A 160 13.02 -4.44 11.20
C VAL A 160 12.26 -3.57 12.20
N GLY A 161 11.46 -2.63 11.68
CA GLY A 161 10.79 -1.62 12.47
C GLY A 161 9.28 -1.79 12.59
N ARG A 162 8.74 -1.25 13.68
CA ARG A 162 7.34 -0.98 13.91
C ARG A 162 7.12 0.53 13.96
N VAL A 163 6.13 1.03 13.23
CA VAL A 163 5.77 2.47 13.27
C VAL A 163 5.28 2.83 14.67
N THR A 164 5.85 3.89 15.24
CA THR A 164 5.42 4.46 16.52
C THR A 164 4.58 5.72 16.33
N SER A 165 4.95 6.57 15.37
CA SER A 165 4.17 7.74 14.99
C SER A 165 4.44 8.16 13.55
N ILE A 166 3.49 8.93 12.98
CA ILE A 166 3.60 9.56 11.66
C ILE A 166 3.42 11.07 11.85
N ASP A 167 4.35 11.87 11.32
CA ASP A 167 4.17 13.31 11.17
C ASP A 167 3.73 13.61 9.74
N THR A 168 2.48 14.01 9.54
CA THR A 168 1.90 14.22 8.20
C THR A 168 2.25 15.57 7.60
N SER A 169 2.96 16.44 8.29
CA SER A 169 3.21 17.84 7.86
C SER A 169 3.75 17.95 6.44
N VAL A 170 4.72 17.10 6.06
CA VAL A 170 5.29 17.10 4.71
C VAL A 170 4.30 16.53 3.67
N ILE A 171 3.49 15.53 4.03
CA ILE A 171 2.45 14.98 3.16
C ILE A 171 1.39 16.05 2.89
N ASP A 172 0.90 16.71 3.94
CA ASP A 172 -0.13 17.74 3.87
C ASP A 172 0.34 18.92 3.01
N MET A 173 1.58 19.39 3.20
CA MET A 173 2.20 20.42 2.37
C MET A 173 2.22 20.03 0.89
N LEU A 174 2.61 18.80 0.58
CA LEU A 174 2.68 18.31 -0.81
C LEU A 174 1.29 18.21 -1.44
N ILE A 175 0.31 17.67 -0.72
CA ILE A 175 -1.07 17.55 -1.19
C ILE A 175 -1.65 18.94 -1.51
N HIS A 176 -1.48 19.92 -0.60
CA HIS A 176 -1.95 21.30 -0.78
C HIS A 176 -1.23 22.04 -1.89
N SER A 177 0.01 21.66 -2.22
CA SER A 177 0.79 22.21 -3.33
C SER A 177 0.63 21.44 -4.65
N ASP A 178 -0.40 20.61 -4.75
CA ASP A 178 -0.75 19.82 -5.93
C ASP A 178 0.30 18.77 -6.34
N PHE A 179 1.06 18.25 -5.38
CA PHE A 179 1.97 17.15 -5.60
C PHE A 179 1.35 15.80 -5.17
N ILE A 180 1.93 14.73 -5.68
CA ILE A 180 1.61 13.34 -5.34
C ILE A 180 2.74 12.78 -4.48
N PRO A 181 2.56 12.57 -3.16
CA PRO A 181 3.57 11.96 -2.31
C PRO A 181 3.78 10.48 -2.66
N VAL A 182 5.05 10.07 -2.81
CA VAL A 182 5.45 8.67 -3.02
C VAL A 182 6.42 8.27 -1.92
N ILE A 183 6.02 7.38 -1.03
CA ILE A 183 6.68 7.13 0.25
C ILE A 183 7.31 5.73 0.25
N ALA A 184 8.60 5.67 0.52
CA ALA A 184 9.32 4.43 0.80
C ALA A 184 9.14 4.04 2.28
N PRO A 185 8.88 2.76 2.60
CA PRO A 185 8.58 2.31 3.96
C PRO A 185 9.85 2.12 4.81
N ILE A 186 10.58 3.21 4.99
CA ILE A 186 11.78 3.31 5.84
C ILE A 186 11.44 4.27 6.97
N GLY A 187 11.53 3.82 8.22
CA GLY A 187 11.34 4.66 9.39
C GLY A 187 12.67 5.06 10.05
N VAL A 188 12.60 6.03 10.94
CA VAL A 188 13.74 6.48 11.75
C VAL A 188 13.43 6.38 13.24
N GLY A 189 14.36 5.85 14.02
CA GLY A 189 14.30 5.85 15.48
C GLY A 189 14.68 7.19 16.08
N GLN A 190 14.37 7.38 17.36
CA GLN A 190 14.77 8.58 18.09
C GLN A 190 16.30 8.76 18.17
N ASP A 191 17.04 7.67 18.04
CA ASP A 191 18.49 7.62 17.98
C ASP A 191 19.07 7.85 16.58
N GLY A 192 18.20 8.09 15.58
CA GLY A 192 18.56 8.24 14.17
C GLY A 192 18.76 6.93 13.41
N GLN A 193 18.55 5.77 14.07
CA GLN A 193 18.66 4.46 13.44
C GLN A 193 17.55 4.25 12.41
N SER A 194 17.91 3.77 11.22
CA SER A 194 16.95 3.43 10.16
C SER A 194 16.34 2.05 10.39
N TYR A 195 15.07 1.91 10.02
CA TYR A 195 14.32 0.66 10.10
C TYR A 195 13.60 0.34 8.79
N ASN A 196 13.72 -0.90 8.35
CA ASN A 196 12.95 -1.49 7.27
C ASN A 196 11.57 -1.87 7.80
N ILE A 197 10.50 -1.32 7.22
CA ILE A 197 9.13 -1.54 7.68
C ILE A 197 8.31 -2.19 6.56
N ASN A 198 7.37 -3.04 6.93
CA ASN A 198 6.42 -3.60 5.98
C ASN A 198 5.56 -2.49 5.36
N ALA A 199 5.50 -2.44 4.01
CA ALA A 199 4.79 -1.39 3.28
C ALA A 199 3.28 -1.37 3.52
N ASP A 200 2.65 -2.53 3.79
CA ASP A 200 1.22 -2.60 4.12
C ASP A 200 0.96 -1.90 5.47
N LEU A 201 1.83 -2.14 6.47
CA LEU A 201 1.74 -1.51 7.80
C LEU A 201 1.95 0.00 7.73
N VAL A 202 2.92 0.48 6.94
CA VAL A 202 3.14 1.91 6.74
C VAL A 202 1.94 2.55 6.05
N ALA A 203 1.42 1.92 5.00
CA ALA A 203 0.24 2.43 4.29
C ALA A 203 -1.00 2.50 5.20
N GLY A 204 -1.24 1.47 6.01
CA GLY A 204 -2.32 1.46 6.98
C GLY A 204 -2.19 2.58 8.00
N LYS A 205 -0.98 2.78 8.54
CA LYS A 205 -0.74 3.83 9.55
C LYS A 205 -0.83 5.24 8.98
N ILE A 206 -0.35 5.47 7.76
CA ILE A 206 -0.54 6.75 7.04
C ILE A 206 -2.03 6.99 6.77
N ALA A 207 -2.77 5.97 6.33
CA ALA A 207 -4.21 6.09 6.09
C ALA A 207 -4.98 6.45 7.37
N GLU A 208 -4.62 5.83 8.50
CA GLU A 208 -5.19 6.12 9.83
C GLU A 208 -4.96 7.59 10.21
N VAL A 209 -3.70 8.07 10.19
CA VAL A 209 -3.37 9.42 10.67
C VAL A 209 -3.94 10.51 9.74
N LEU A 210 -3.95 10.27 8.42
CA LEU A 210 -4.59 11.16 7.44
C LEU A 210 -6.12 11.08 7.44
N GLN A 211 -6.74 10.17 8.21
CA GLN A 211 -8.18 9.87 8.16
C GLN A 211 -8.65 9.70 6.71
N ALA A 212 -7.92 8.88 5.97
CA ALA A 212 -8.14 8.68 4.54
C ALA A 212 -9.54 8.16 4.24
N GLU A 213 -10.12 8.58 3.12
CA GLU A 213 -11.39 8.04 2.63
C GLU A 213 -11.27 6.56 2.29
N LYS A 214 -10.14 6.17 1.66
CA LYS A 214 -9.87 4.77 1.33
C LYS A 214 -8.40 4.41 1.56
N LEU A 215 -8.17 3.19 2.04
CA LEU A 215 -6.89 2.47 1.94
C LEU A 215 -7.02 1.42 0.85
N ILE A 216 -6.17 1.46 -0.17
CA ILE A 216 -6.15 0.48 -1.26
C ILE A 216 -4.84 -0.31 -1.19
N LEU A 217 -4.93 -1.62 -1.01
CA LEU A 217 -3.79 -2.55 -0.95
C LEU A 217 -3.74 -3.36 -2.25
N LEU A 218 -2.80 -3.03 -3.16
CA LEU A 218 -2.56 -3.84 -4.35
C LEU A 218 -1.80 -5.12 -3.98
N THR A 219 -2.29 -6.25 -4.48
CA THR A 219 -1.74 -7.59 -4.21
C THR A 219 -1.69 -8.41 -5.50
N ASN A 220 -1.16 -9.64 -5.41
CA ASN A 220 -1.12 -10.61 -6.52
C ASN A 220 -2.27 -11.64 -6.46
N THR A 221 -3.31 -11.33 -5.71
CA THR A 221 -4.51 -12.17 -5.58
C THR A 221 -5.75 -11.33 -5.87
N PRO A 222 -6.85 -11.94 -6.35
CA PRO A 222 -8.11 -11.22 -6.61
C PRO A 222 -8.69 -10.50 -5.37
N GLY A 223 -8.28 -10.89 -4.19
CA GLY A 223 -8.80 -10.44 -2.90
C GLY A 223 -8.89 -11.63 -1.94
N LEU A 224 -9.81 -11.56 -0.98
CA LEU A 224 -10.17 -12.68 -0.11
C LEU A 224 -11.08 -13.63 -0.86
N LEU A 225 -10.73 -14.91 -0.81
CA LEU A 225 -11.55 -15.97 -1.38
C LEU A 225 -12.14 -16.81 -0.25
N ASP A 226 -13.37 -17.29 -0.43
CA ASP A 226 -13.94 -18.32 0.42
C ASP A 226 -13.37 -19.72 0.11
N ALA A 227 -13.86 -20.73 0.80
CA ALA A 227 -13.42 -22.12 0.62
C ALA A 227 -13.70 -22.66 -0.80
N ASP A 228 -14.67 -22.10 -1.50
CA ASP A 228 -15.05 -22.47 -2.87
C ASP A 228 -14.29 -21.64 -3.94
N GLY A 229 -13.39 -20.72 -3.50
CA GLY A 229 -12.63 -19.85 -4.39
C GLY A 229 -13.40 -18.62 -4.89
N LYS A 230 -14.54 -18.30 -4.31
CA LYS A 230 -15.35 -17.13 -4.65
C LYS A 230 -14.83 -15.90 -3.91
N LEU A 231 -14.76 -14.77 -4.61
CA LEU A 231 -14.34 -13.50 -4.04
C LEU A 231 -15.34 -13.02 -2.97
N LEU A 232 -14.82 -12.71 -1.79
CA LEU A 232 -15.55 -12.11 -0.70
C LEU A 232 -15.40 -10.60 -0.75
N THR A 233 -16.52 -9.87 -0.70
CA THR A 233 -16.54 -8.40 -0.69
C THR A 233 -17.63 -7.85 0.22
N GLY A 234 -17.53 -6.56 0.59
CA GLY A 234 -18.52 -5.91 1.45
C GLY A 234 -18.50 -6.38 2.90
N LEU A 235 -17.34 -6.85 3.37
CA LEU A 235 -17.17 -7.40 4.72
C LEU A 235 -17.10 -6.28 5.77
N ASN A 236 -17.61 -6.57 6.96
CA ASN A 236 -17.36 -5.77 8.15
C ASN A 236 -16.32 -6.44 9.06
N ALA A 237 -15.84 -5.71 10.07
CA ALA A 237 -14.79 -6.19 10.97
C ALA A 237 -15.14 -7.52 11.66
N LYS A 238 -16.41 -7.72 12.06
CA LYS A 238 -16.86 -8.96 12.70
C LYS A 238 -16.75 -10.15 11.73
N GLN A 239 -17.25 -9.99 10.50
CA GLN A 239 -17.18 -11.03 9.47
C GLN A 239 -15.74 -11.42 9.16
N VAL A 240 -14.82 -10.44 9.07
CA VAL A 240 -13.40 -10.72 8.85
C VAL A 240 -12.80 -11.51 10.03
N ASN A 241 -13.11 -11.13 11.28
CA ASN A 241 -12.63 -11.86 12.46
C ASN A 241 -13.16 -13.29 12.48
N ASP A 242 -14.44 -13.51 12.12
CA ASP A 242 -15.04 -14.85 12.03
C ASP A 242 -14.32 -15.70 10.94
N LEU A 243 -13.96 -15.10 9.79
CA LEU A 243 -13.22 -15.78 8.73
C LEU A 243 -11.78 -16.13 9.14
N ILE A 244 -11.13 -15.30 9.95
CA ILE A 244 -9.83 -15.63 10.54
C ILE A 244 -9.97 -16.79 11.54
N ALA A 245 -10.94 -16.71 12.45
CA ALA A 245 -11.17 -17.74 13.47
C ALA A 245 -11.53 -19.11 12.88
N THR A 246 -12.22 -19.14 11.75
CA THR A 246 -12.58 -20.37 11.03
C THR A 246 -11.48 -20.88 10.08
N GLY A 247 -10.34 -20.18 9.99
CA GLY A 247 -9.20 -20.58 9.16
C GLY A 247 -9.40 -20.40 7.64
N VAL A 248 -10.44 -19.69 7.22
CA VAL A 248 -10.64 -19.32 5.80
C VAL A 248 -9.56 -18.32 5.37
N ILE A 249 -9.21 -17.38 6.26
CA ILE A 249 -8.10 -16.44 6.05
C ILE A 249 -6.86 -16.99 6.76
N TYR A 250 -5.80 -17.26 6.02
CA TYR A 250 -4.56 -17.86 6.55
C TYR A 250 -3.31 -17.34 5.84
N GLY A 251 -2.14 -17.66 6.38
CA GLY A 251 -0.84 -17.42 5.77
C GLY A 251 -0.55 -15.95 5.46
N GLY A 252 0.01 -15.70 4.29
CA GLY A 252 0.45 -14.35 3.86
C GLY A 252 -0.67 -13.32 3.68
N MET A 253 -1.96 -13.74 3.75
CA MET A 253 -3.09 -12.82 3.70
C MET A 253 -3.38 -12.20 5.09
N LEU A 254 -3.05 -12.89 6.19
CA LEU A 254 -3.30 -12.42 7.55
C LEU A 254 -2.72 -11.01 7.84
N PRO A 255 -1.45 -10.71 7.52
CA PRO A 255 -0.90 -9.37 7.74
C PRO A 255 -1.63 -8.28 6.95
N LYS A 256 -2.08 -8.58 5.73
CA LYS A 256 -2.80 -7.62 4.88
C LYS A 256 -4.18 -7.32 5.43
N ILE A 257 -4.88 -8.37 5.82
CA ILE A 257 -6.21 -8.26 6.43
C ILE A 257 -6.13 -7.54 7.77
N GLY A 258 -5.14 -7.89 8.60
CA GLY A 258 -4.89 -7.18 9.86
C GLY A 258 -4.73 -5.68 9.62
N CYS A 259 -3.83 -5.30 8.70
CA CYS A 259 -3.63 -3.91 8.33
C CYS A 259 -4.92 -3.21 7.84
N ALA A 260 -5.71 -3.89 6.98
CA ALA A 260 -6.97 -3.35 6.47
C ALA A 260 -8.03 -3.17 7.57
N LEU A 261 -8.11 -4.11 8.52
CA LEU A 261 -8.98 -4.05 9.69
C LEU A 261 -8.59 -2.91 10.64
N ASP A 262 -7.30 -2.85 11.00
CA ASP A 262 -6.77 -1.81 11.90
C ASP A 262 -7.08 -0.41 11.34
N ALA A 263 -6.87 -0.22 10.03
CA ALA A 263 -7.16 1.03 9.37
C ALA A 263 -8.65 1.44 9.48
N VAL A 264 -9.59 0.52 9.21
CA VAL A 264 -11.02 0.84 9.29
C VAL A 264 -11.50 1.00 10.74
N GLN A 265 -10.92 0.29 11.70
CA GLN A 265 -11.19 0.47 13.12
C GLN A 265 -10.66 1.80 13.65
N ALA A 266 -9.56 2.28 13.07
CA ALA A 266 -8.96 3.58 13.39
C ALA A 266 -9.62 4.78 12.69
N GLY A 267 -10.65 4.57 11.86
CA GLY A 267 -11.46 5.64 11.28
C GLY A 267 -11.35 5.83 9.77
N VAL A 268 -10.54 5.03 9.06
CA VAL A 268 -10.55 4.98 7.59
C VAL A 268 -11.93 4.49 7.13
N THR A 269 -12.57 5.18 6.20
CA THR A 269 -13.95 4.88 5.78
C THR A 269 -14.07 3.48 5.20
N SER A 270 -13.10 3.07 4.38
CA SER A 270 -13.03 1.71 3.83
C SER A 270 -11.61 1.30 3.47
N SER A 271 -11.35 -0.01 3.54
CA SER A 271 -10.11 -0.63 3.05
C SER A 271 -10.41 -1.63 1.94
N HIS A 272 -9.59 -1.62 0.90
CA HIS A 272 -9.78 -2.44 -0.30
C HIS A 272 -8.52 -3.26 -0.57
N ILE A 273 -8.68 -4.56 -0.80
CA ILE A 273 -7.60 -5.45 -1.24
C ILE A 273 -7.92 -5.84 -2.67
N ILE A 274 -7.10 -5.37 -3.62
CA ILE A 274 -7.37 -5.50 -5.05
C ILE A 274 -6.24 -6.19 -5.80
N ASP A 275 -6.58 -6.80 -6.94
CA ASP A 275 -5.61 -7.48 -7.79
C ASP A 275 -4.81 -6.47 -8.62
N GLY A 276 -3.56 -6.27 -8.25
CA GLY A 276 -2.63 -5.38 -8.98
C GLY A 276 -2.20 -5.91 -10.35
N ARG A 277 -2.61 -7.13 -10.76
CA ARG A 277 -2.38 -7.68 -12.09
C ARG A 277 -3.45 -7.25 -13.10
N VAL A 278 -4.52 -6.63 -12.64
CA VAL A 278 -5.57 -6.07 -13.49
C VAL A 278 -5.15 -4.67 -13.94
N GLN A 279 -5.21 -4.40 -15.24
CA GLN A 279 -4.97 -3.04 -15.74
C GLN A 279 -6.03 -2.08 -15.22
N HIS A 280 -5.63 -0.88 -14.85
CA HIS A 280 -6.51 0.15 -14.28
C HIS A 280 -7.30 -0.29 -13.04
N ALA A 281 -6.72 -1.23 -12.25
CA ALA A 281 -7.38 -1.78 -11.06
C ALA A 281 -7.84 -0.69 -10.08
N VAL A 282 -7.05 0.37 -9.93
CA VAL A 282 -7.39 1.48 -9.02
C VAL A 282 -8.58 2.28 -9.54
N LEU A 283 -8.66 2.55 -10.85
CA LEU A 283 -9.81 3.26 -11.43
C LEU A 283 -11.08 2.41 -11.39
N LEU A 284 -10.98 1.11 -11.68
CA LEU A 284 -12.10 0.18 -11.59
C LEU A 284 -12.67 0.15 -10.16
N GLU A 285 -11.82 0.13 -9.14
CA GLU A 285 -12.24 0.16 -7.74
C GLU A 285 -12.81 1.51 -7.31
N MET A 286 -12.39 2.60 -7.96
CA MET A 286 -12.81 3.95 -7.58
C MET A 286 -14.05 4.43 -8.31
N PHE A 287 -14.25 4.02 -9.57
CA PHE A 287 -15.24 4.61 -10.47
C PHE A 287 -16.26 3.61 -11.00
N THR A 288 -16.38 2.43 -10.39
CA THR A 288 -17.42 1.45 -10.72
C THR A 288 -18.09 0.90 -9.45
N ASP A 289 -19.33 0.44 -9.58
CA ASP A 289 -20.07 -0.20 -8.49
C ASP A 289 -19.61 -1.63 -8.21
N GLU A 290 -19.06 -2.31 -9.21
CA GLU A 290 -18.69 -3.73 -9.10
C GLU A 290 -17.39 -3.93 -8.33
N GLY A 291 -16.46 -2.95 -8.45
CA GLY A 291 -15.13 -3.09 -7.86
C GLY A 291 -14.33 -4.27 -8.43
N VAL A 292 -13.10 -4.44 -7.98
CA VAL A 292 -12.20 -5.52 -8.46
C VAL A 292 -11.54 -6.30 -7.32
N GLY A 293 -12.10 -6.22 -6.12
CA GLY A 293 -11.45 -6.85 -4.97
C GLY A 293 -12.35 -7.01 -3.74
N THR A 294 -11.70 -7.19 -2.60
CA THR A 294 -12.36 -7.28 -1.31
C THR A 294 -12.49 -5.89 -0.69
N LEU A 295 -13.71 -5.46 -0.45
CA LEU A 295 -14.04 -4.27 0.31
C LEU A 295 -14.25 -4.65 1.78
N ILE A 296 -13.56 -3.94 2.70
CA ILE A 296 -13.80 -3.98 4.14
C ILE A 296 -14.31 -2.59 4.56
N ARG A 297 -15.48 -2.56 5.17
CA ARG A 297 -16.12 -1.31 5.59
C ARG A 297 -15.81 -1.01 7.04
N GLY A 298 -15.50 0.25 7.34
CA GLY A 298 -15.53 0.78 8.69
C GLY A 298 -16.96 0.67 9.27
N GLY A 299 -17.07 0.48 10.56
CA GLY A 299 -18.37 0.57 11.24
C GLY A 299 -18.91 1.97 11.01
N GLY A 300 -20.07 2.10 10.33
CA GLY A 300 -20.71 3.38 10.12
C GLY A 300 -20.93 4.12 11.45
N ARG A 301 -20.53 5.40 11.47
CA ARG A 301 -21.02 6.35 12.49
C ARG A 301 -22.45 6.71 12.19
#